data_e5ab008421b046020dd03543bb3eb9f7
#
_entry.id   e5ab008421b046020dd03543bb3eb9f7
#
_cell.length_a   1.000
_cell.length_b   1.000
_cell.length_c   1.000
_cell.angle_alpha   90.00
_cell.angle_beta   90.00
_cell.angle_gamma   90.00
#
_symmetry.space_group_name_H-M   'P 1'
#
loop_
_entity.id
_entity.type
_entity.pdbx_description
1 polymer ?
#
loop_
_entity_poly.entity_id
_entity_poly.type
_entity_poly.pdbx_seq_one_letter_code
_entity_poly.pdbx_strand_id
1 'polypeptide(L)'
;MQVEPAEHFINWQQDPFSNYLGRLVFPKKTTELKVTVDLVVEMSVYNPFDFFLTPSAEKYPFRYTQSAEIELAPYLVTESLTPLFKKYLETIDRSSMRTIDFLVQINQRLCKDIRYLIRMEPGVQTPEQTLAKASGSCRDSAWLMVQLLRHCGLAARFVSGYLIQLSPDIKSLDGPSGTEVDFTDLHAWCEVYLPGAGWVGLDPTSGLLAGEGHIPLACTPHPSSAAPLEGSVEKCEVEFKHHMSVSRIHESPRVTKPYDEATWSAILDLGEKVDQKLLEGDVRLTMGGEPTFVATSDRDAPEWNTDALGPTKRGFATELVHKLRTRYGAGDRKSTRLNSSHIPLSRMPSSA
;
A
#
# COMPACT_ATOMS: atom_id res chain seq x y z
N MET A 1 -20.83 13.27 -10.92
CA MET A 1 -20.48 13.13 -12.35
C MET A 1 -21.39 14.05 -13.17
N GLN A 2 -20.82 14.80 -14.10
CA GLN A 2 -21.53 15.67 -15.04
C GLN A 2 -21.17 15.24 -16.46
N VAL A 3 -22.12 15.30 -17.38
CA VAL A 3 -21.97 14.88 -18.78
C VAL A 3 -22.51 15.97 -19.69
N GLU A 4 -21.74 16.34 -20.68
CA GLU A 4 -22.14 17.26 -21.75
C GLU A 4 -22.09 16.52 -23.09
N PRO A 5 -23.10 16.68 -23.98
CA PRO A 5 -24.24 17.57 -23.86
C PRO A 5 -25.25 17.12 -22.79
N ALA A 6 -26.03 18.07 -22.26
CA ALA A 6 -26.99 17.82 -21.21
C ALA A 6 -28.19 16.93 -21.66
N GLU A 7 -28.51 16.91 -22.95
CA GLU A 7 -29.52 16.03 -23.52
C GLU A 7 -28.97 14.61 -23.68
N HIS A 8 -28.95 13.85 -22.60
CA HIS A 8 -28.56 12.45 -22.58
C HIS A 8 -29.42 11.67 -21.59
N PHE A 9 -29.48 10.36 -21.77
CA PHE A 9 -30.01 9.42 -20.79
C PHE A 9 -28.84 8.72 -20.12
N ILE A 10 -28.89 8.53 -18.80
CA ILE A 10 -27.96 7.72 -18.04
C ILE A 10 -28.69 6.58 -17.36
N ASN A 11 -28.18 5.37 -17.54
CA ASN A 11 -28.66 4.18 -16.82
C ASN A 11 -27.48 3.59 -16.02
N TRP A 12 -27.65 3.56 -14.70
CA TRP A 12 -26.68 2.96 -13.80
C TRP A 12 -26.94 1.46 -13.68
N GLN A 13 -25.92 0.68 -13.84
CA GLN A 13 -25.96 -0.78 -13.72
C GLN A 13 -24.72 -1.30 -13.03
N GLN A 14 -24.81 -2.50 -12.47
CA GLN A 14 -23.65 -3.23 -11.99
C GLN A 14 -23.20 -4.25 -13.03
N ASP A 15 -21.90 -4.37 -13.20
CA ASP A 15 -21.31 -5.47 -13.96
C ASP A 15 -21.30 -6.78 -13.12
N PRO A 16 -20.91 -7.92 -13.70
CA PRO A 16 -20.82 -9.19 -12.97
C PRO A 16 -19.80 -9.19 -11.83
N PHE A 17 -18.93 -8.18 -11.75
CA PHE A 17 -17.87 -8.03 -10.73
C PHE A 17 -18.20 -6.97 -9.69
N SER A 18 -19.46 -6.51 -9.67
CA SER A 18 -19.98 -5.50 -8.75
C SER A 18 -19.50 -4.08 -8.96
N ASN A 19 -18.86 -3.78 -10.09
CA ASN A 19 -18.52 -2.41 -10.44
C ASN A 19 -19.76 -1.66 -10.94
N TYR A 20 -19.83 -0.36 -10.66
CA TYR A 20 -20.90 0.49 -11.15
C TYR A 20 -20.53 1.11 -12.50
N LEU A 21 -21.43 0.98 -13.47
CA LEU A 21 -21.32 1.51 -14.82
C LEU A 21 -22.44 2.48 -15.13
N GLY A 22 -22.09 3.63 -15.66
CA GLY A 22 -23.05 4.59 -16.22
C GLY A 22 -23.18 4.39 -17.73
N ARG A 23 -24.25 3.78 -18.21
CA ARG A 23 -24.53 3.70 -19.65
C ARG A 23 -25.18 5.00 -20.13
N LEU A 24 -24.45 5.72 -21.00
CA LEU A 24 -24.89 6.96 -21.62
C LEU A 24 -25.53 6.69 -22.98
N VAL A 25 -26.66 7.33 -23.26
CA VAL A 25 -27.33 7.32 -24.57
C VAL A 25 -27.65 8.74 -24.97
N PHE A 26 -27.17 9.15 -26.13
CA PHE A 26 -27.42 10.46 -26.71
C PHE A 26 -28.47 10.37 -27.80
N PRO A 27 -29.64 11.04 -27.66
CA PRO A 27 -30.72 10.97 -28.64
C PRO A 27 -30.42 11.75 -29.92
N LYS A 28 -29.50 12.70 -29.84
CA LYS A 28 -29.05 13.54 -30.95
C LYS A 28 -27.58 13.36 -31.21
N LYS A 29 -27.17 13.55 -32.45
CA LYS A 29 -25.74 13.63 -32.79
C LYS A 29 -25.09 14.82 -32.09
N THR A 30 -23.88 14.57 -31.59
CA THR A 30 -23.06 15.58 -30.93
C THR A 30 -21.66 15.59 -31.55
N THR A 31 -21.01 16.71 -31.53
CA THR A 31 -19.60 16.87 -31.96
C THR A 31 -18.64 16.90 -30.78
N GLU A 32 -19.15 16.88 -29.56
CA GLU A 32 -18.36 16.90 -28.33
C GLU A 32 -19.03 16.02 -27.27
N LEU A 33 -18.22 15.27 -26.57
CA LEU A 33 -18.59 14.55 -25.36
C LEU A 33 -17.61 14.96 -24.26
N LYS A 34 -18.14 15.53 -23.18
CA LYS A 34 -17.35 15.84 -21.99
C LYS A 34 -17.93 15.14 -20.76
N VAL A 35 -17.09 14.41 -20.07
CA VAL A 35 -17.43 13.75 -18.82
C VAL A 35 -16.56 14.35 -17.72
N THR A 36 -17.20 14.94 -16.72
CA THR A 36 -16.52 15.49 -15.54
C THR A 36 -16.89 14.66 -14.33
N VAL A 37 -15.88 14.11 -13.67
CA VAL A 37 -16.02 13.38 -12.41
C VAL A 37 -15.42 14.21 -11.30
N ASP A 38 -16.23 14.55 -10.32
CA ASP A 38 -15.81 15.19 -9.07
C ASP A 38 -16.00 14.20 -7.95
N LEU A 39 -14.91 13.90 -7.24
CA LEU A 39 -14.83 12.88 -6.21
C LEU A 39 -14.20 13.48 -4.95
N VAL A 40 -14.87 13.33 -3.82
CA VAL A 40 -14.31 13.64 -2.51
C VAL A 40 -13.85 12.34 -1.87
N VAL A 41 -12.59 12.31 -1.49
CA VAL A 41 -11.94 11.12 -0.92
C VAL A 41 -11.37 11.48 0.44
N GLU A 42 -11.65 10.67 1.45
CA GLU A 42 -10.95 10.70 2.74
C GLU A 42 -9.81 9.70 2.69
N MET A 43 -8.58 10.20 2.74
CA MET A 43 -7.37 9.37 2.70
C MET A 43 -6.95 9.04 4.13
N SER A 44 -6.96 7.75 4.46
CA SER A 44 -6.50 7.25 5.75
C SER A 44 -5.17 6.53 5.57
N VAL A 45 -4.16 6.96 6.32
CA VAL A 45 -2.86 6.27 6.33
C VAL A 45 -3.02 4.90 6.95
N TYR A 46 -2.66 3.86 6.22
CA TYR A 46 -2.61 2.50 6.72
C TYR A 46 -1.33 1.80 6.26
N ASN A 47 -0.90 0.83 7.03
CA ASN A 47 0.20 -0.02 6.62
C ASN A 47 -0.31 -1.09 5.64
N PRO A 48 0.11 -1.11 4.36
CA PRO A 48 -0.37 -2.07 3.38
C PRO A 48 0.04 -3.52 3.69
N PHE A 49 0.90 -3.74 4.69
CA PHE A 49 1.27 -5.06 5.21
C PHE A 49 0.50 -5.46 6.47
N ASP A 50 -0.45 -4.65 6.94
CA ASP A 50 -1.23 -4.92 8.15
C ASP A 50 -2.41 -5.86 7.87
N PHE A 51 -2.09 -7.10 7.52
CA PHE A 51 -3.04 -8.19 7.32
C PHE A 51 -2.46 -9.53 7.78
N PHE A 52 -3.33 -10.49 7.99
CA PHE A 52 -2.95 -11.85 8.36
C PHE A 52 -3.31 -12.82 7.25
N LEU A 53 -2.41 -13.76 6.97
CA LEU A 53 -2.68 -14.87 6.07
C LEU A 53 -3.18 -16.09 6.87
N THR A 54 -4.00 -16.91 6.22
CA THR A 54 -4.23 -18.25 6.78
C THR A 54 -2.94 -19.05 6.77
N PRO A 55 -2.71 -19.98 7.73
CA PRO A 55 -1.48 -20.77 7.78
C PRO A 55 -1.14 -21.50 6.48
N SER A 56 -2.15 -21.91 5.71
CA SER A 56 -1.99 -22.58 4.42
C SER A 56 -1.45 -21.65 3.32
N ALA A 57 -1.56 -20.34 3.47
CA ALA A 57 -1.14 -19.34 2.48
C ALA A 57 0.07 -18.52 2.92
N GLU A 58 0.64 -18.76 4.11
CA GLU A 58 1.84 -18.06 4.58
C GLU A 58 3.06 -18.30 3.70
N LYS A 59 3.14 -19.49 3.08
CA LYS A 59 4.24 -19.91 2.20
C LYS A 59 3.73 -20.13 0.78
N TYR A 60 4.41 -19.53 -0.17
CA TYR A 60 4.27 -19.83 -1.59
C TYR A 60 5.17 -21.02 -1.96
N PRO A 61 4.77 -21.94 -2.87
CA PRO A 61 3.45 -22.04 -3.48
C PRO A 61 2.40 -22.63 -2.53
N PHE A 62 1.18 -22.11 -2.59
CA PHE A 62 0.02 -22.65 -1.91
C PHE A 62 -1.11 -22.97 -2.90
N ARG A 63 -2.16 -23.63 -2.42
CA ARG A 63 -3.37 -23.89 -3.20
C ARG A 63 -4.60 -23.31 -2.50
N TYR A 64 -5.51 -22.79 -3.29
CA TYR A 64 -6.82 -22.38 -2.78
C TYR A 64 -7.63 -23.64 -2.37
N THR A 65 -8.57 -23.45 -1.48
CA THR A 65 -9.58 -24.49 -1.23
C THR A 65 -10.49 -24.64 -2.44
N GLN A 66 -11.12 -25.78 -2.62
CA GLN A 66 -12.02 -26.04 -3.73
C GLN A 66 -13.15 -24.99 -3.84
N SER A 67 -13.69 -24.54 -2.72
CA SER A 67 -14.70 -23.46 -2.68
C SER A 67 -14.14 -22.16 -3.23
N ALA A 68 -12.94 -21.76 -2.74
CA ALA A 68 -12.29 -20.53 -3.19
C ALA A 68 -11.87 -20.60 -4.68
N GLU A 69 -11.46 -21.76 -5.19
CA GLU A 69 -11.16 -21.92 -6.62
C GLU A 69 -12.40 -21.68 -7.51
N ILE A 70 -13.56 -22.13 -7.07
CA ILE A 70 -14.82 -21.89 -7.79
C ILE A 70 -15.15 -20.40 -7.82
N GLU A 71 -15.07 -19.72 -6.67
CA GLU A 71 -15.39 -18.30 -6.54
C GLU A 71 -14.36 -17.40 -7.26
N LEU A 72 -13.10 -17.82 -7.28
CA LEU A 72 -11.99 -17.11 -7.91
C LEU A 72 -11.75 -17.52 -9.37
N ALA A 73 -12.55 -18.40 -9.95
CA ALA A 73 -12.34 -18.95 -11.28
C ALA A 73 -12.07 -17.87 -12.37
N PRO A 74 -12.80 -16.74 -12.44
CA PRO A 74 -12.52 -15.70 -13.45
C PRO A 74 -11.13 -15.07 -13.30
N TYR A 75 -10.61 -15.05 -12.09
CA TYR A 75 -9.33 -14.44 -11.73
C TYR A 75 -8.15 -15.40 -11.80
N LEU A 76 -8.39 -16.66 -12.16
CA LEU A 76 -7.39 -17.71 -12.41
C LEU A 76 -7.21 -18.00 -13.89
N VAL A 77 -8.04 -17.42 -14.77
CA VAL A 77 -7.96 -17.62 -16.23
C VAL A 77 -6.65 -17.02 -16.75
N THR A 78 -5.84 -17.85 -17.40
CA THR A 78 -4.56 -17.46 -17.99
C THR A 78 -4.68 -17.26 -19.51
N GLU A 79 -3.93 -16.29 -20.04
CA GLU A 79 -3.70 -16.19 -21.49
C GLU A 79 -2.71 -17.25 -21.97
N SER A 80 -2.70 -17.49 -23.29
CA SER A 80 -1.77 -18.42 -23.90
C SER A 80 -0.32 -17.99 -23.69
N LEU A 81 0.55 -18.95 -23.38
CA LEU A 81 1.98 -18.69 -23.23
C LEU A 81 2.60 -18.35 -24.59
N THR A 82 3.06 -17.12 -24.71
CA THR A 82 3.85 -16.64 -25.84
C THR A 82 5.35 -16.79 -25.57
N PRO A 83 6.23 -16.78 -26.58
CA PRO A 83 7.64 -17.14 -26.40
C PRO A 83 8.40 -16.31 -25.36
N LEU A 84 8.32 -14.97 -25.39
CA LEU A 84 9.03 -14.13 -24.42
C LEU A 84 8.38 -14.22 -23.04
N PHE A 85 7.05 -14.25 -23.00
CA PHE A 85 6.33 -14.38 -21.74
C PHE A 85 6.65 -15.72 -21.05
N LYS A 86 6.68 -16.83 -21.80
CA LYS A 86 7.11 -18.12 -21.28
C LYS A 86 8.54 -18.09 -20.74
N LYS A 87 9.47 -17.53 -21.53
CA LYS A 87 10.86 -17.38 -21.09
C LYS A 87 10.98 -16.54 -19.83
N TYR A 88 10.23 -15.44 -19.72
CA TYR A 88 10.22 -14.59 -18.53
C TYR A 88 9.66 -15.35 -17.32
N LEU A 89 8.55 -16.06 -17.50
CA LEU A 89 7.91 -16.86 -16.46
C LEU A 89 8.82 -17.97 -15.91
N GLU A 90 9.65 -18.59 -16.77
CA GLU A 90 10.64 -19.61 -16.37
C GLU A 90 11.76 -19.04 -15.49
N THR A 91 11.98 -17.75 -15.50
CA THR A 91 12.97 -17.09 -14.64
C THR A 91 12.41 -16.67 -13.27
N ILE A 92 11.12 -16.85 -13.02
CA ILE A 92 10.51 -16.59 -11.72
C ILE A 92 10.87 -17.71 -10.76
N ASP A 93 11.50 -17.37 -9.64
CA ASP A 93 11.78 -18.33 -8.59
C ASP A 93 10.47 -18.76 -7.91
N ARG A 94 10.17 -20.04 -8.00
CA ARG A 94 8.98 -20.67 -7.41
C ARG A 94 9.35 -21.61 -6.26
N SER A 95 10.54 -21.49 -5.73
CA SER A 95 10.93 -22.19 -4.51
C SER A 95 10.06 -21.77 -3.32
N SER A 96 10.00 -22.61 -2.30
CA SER A 96 9.19 -22.30 -1.13
C SER A 96 9.78 -21.12 -0.36
N MET A 97 8.99 -20.03 -0.26
CA MET A 97 9.32 -18.83 0.49
C MET A 97 8.06 -18.24 1.11
N ARG A 98 8.18 -17.18 1.93
CA ARG A 98 7.00 -16.46 2.41
C ARG A 98 6.24 -15.86 1.24
N THR A 99 4.92 -15.98 1.24
CA THR A 99 4.07 -15.49 0.16
C THR A 99 4.27 -14.00 -0.11
N ILE A 100 4.43 -13.20 0.95
CA ILE A 100 4.67 -11.76 0.81
C ILE A 100 6.02 -11.48 0.15
N ASP A 101 7.07 -12.22 0.50
CA ASP A 101 8.39 -12.04 -0.13
C ASP A 101 8.34 -12.37 -1.62
N PHE A 102 7.62 -13.44 -2.00
CA PHE A 102 7.39 -13.80 -3.40
C PHE A 102 6.69 -12.66 -4.18
N LEU A 103 5.63 -12.09 -3.62
CA LEU A 103 4.88 -11.02 -4.26
C LEU A 103 5.70 -9.73 -4.39
N VAL A 104 6.41 -9.34 -3.33
CA VAL A 104 7.29 -8.17 -3.33
C VAL A 104 8.41 -8.34 -4.36
N GLN A 105 9.05 -9.51 -4.43
CA GLN A 105 10.11 -9.78 -5.40
C GLN A 105 9.63 -9.65 -6.85
N ILE A 106 8.46 -10.23 -7.19
CA ILE A 106 7.91 -10.12 -8.55
C ILE A 106 7.57 -8.66 -8.86
N ASN A 107 6.93 -7.96 -7.94
CA ASN A 107 6.52 -6.57 -8.13
C ASN A 107 7.72 -5.65 -8.36
N GLN A 108 8.74 -5.73 -7.52
CA GLN A 108 9.97 -4.97 -7.66
C GLN A 108 10.74 -5.32 -8.94
N ARG A 109 10.72 -6.61 -9.31
CA ARG A 109 11.36 -7.05 -10.54
C ARG A 109 10.68 -6.44 -11.76
N LEU A 110 9.34 -6.46 -11.84
CA LEU A 110 8.61 -5.84 -12.95
C LEU A 110 8.87 -4.34 -13.02
N CYS A 111 8.86 -3.65 -11.87
CA CYS A 111 9.20 -2.23 -11.80
C CYS A 111 10.59 -1.93 -12.39
N LYS A 112 11.56 -2.83 -12.16
CA LYS A 112 12.92 -2.69 -12.68
C LYS A 112 13.03 -3.06 -14.17
N ASP A 113 12.34 -4.11 -14.61
CA ASP A 113 12.48 -4.66 -15.96
C ASP A 113 11.65 -3.91 -17.00
N ILE A 114 10.55 -3.26 -16.58
CA ILE A 114 9.62 -2.54 -17.47
C ILE A 114 9.71 -1.04 -17.20
N ARG A 115 10.30 -0.31 -18.13
CA ARG A 115 10.37 1.15 -18.03
C ARG A 115 8.97 1.76 -18.18
N TYR A 116 8.55 2.51 -17.18
CA TYR A 116 7.29 3.26 -17.26
C TYR A 116 7.33 4.36 -18.32
N LEU A 117 6.25 4.49 -19.07
CA LEU A 117 6.03 5.60 -20.00
C LEU A 117 4.53 5.91 -20.11
N ILE A 118 4.20 7.16 -20.33
CA ILE A 118 2.84 7.59 -20.64
C ILE A 118 2.53 7.15 -22.07
N ARG A 119 1.47 6.37 -22.24
CA ARG A 119 1.04 5.83 -23.51
C ARG A 119 -0.40 6.24 -23.81
N MET A 120 -0.60 7.06 -24.84
CA MET A 120 -1.92 7.58 -25.22
C MET A 120 -2.69 6.65 -26.17
N GLU A 121 -2.02 5.65 -26.76
CA GLU A 121 -2.68 4.69 -27.63
C GLU A 121 -3.74 3.89 -26.86
N PRO A 122 -4.91 3.64 -27.44
CA PRO A 122 -5.97 2.89 -26.80
C PRO A 122 -5.59 1.44 -26.53
N GLY A 123 -6.28 0.82 -25.59
CA GLY A 123 -6.10 -0.58 -25.22
C GLY A 123 -4.87 -0.84 -24.35
N VAL A 124 -4.63 -2.10 -24.05
CA VAL A 124 -3.56 -2.60 -23.19
C VAL A 124 -2.62 -3.50 -24.02
N GLN A 125 -1.33 -3.35 -23.85
CA GLN A 125 -0.35 -4.22 -24.47
C GLN A 125 -0.52 -5.65 -23.94
N THR A 126 -0.32 -6.64 -24.81
CA THR A 126 -0.21 -8.02 -24.35
C THR A 126 1.07 -8.21 -23.51
N PRO A 127 1.15 -9.23 -22.64
CA PRO A 127 2.38 -9.55 -21.91
C PRO A 127 3.61 -9.66 -22.82
N GLU A 128 3.45 -10.29 -23.99
CA GLU A 128 4.51 -10.39 -25.00
C GLU A 128 5.00 -9.04 -25.51
N GLN A 129 4.06 -8.14 -25.83
CA GLN A 129 4.39 -6.79 -26.32
C GLN A 129 5.11 -5.96 -25.25
N THR A 130 4.65 -6.03 -24.01
CA THR A 130 5.27 -5.29 -22.89
C THR A 130 6.70 -5.77 -22.66
N LEU A 131 6.91 -7.10 -22.67
CA LEU A 131 8.24 -7.68 -22.51
C LEU A 131 9.15 -7.39 -23.71
N ALA A 132 8.64 -7.47 -24.94
CA ALA A 132 9.42 -7.18 -26.14
C ALA A 132 9.91 -5.74 -26.19
N LYS A 133 9.09 -4.78 -25.73
CA LYS A 133 9.43 -3.36 -25.65
C LYS A 133 10.22 -2.99 -24.40
N ALA A 134 10.21 -3.86 -23.37
CA ALA A 134 10.70 -3.59 -22.02
C ALA A 134 10.17 -2.24 -21.51
N SER A 135 8.97 -1.84 -21.89
CA SER A 135 8.33 -0.59 -21.52
C SER A 135 6.82 -0.62 -21.73
N GLY A 136 6.09 0.11 -20.90
CA GLY A 136 4.65 0.21 -20.94
C GLY A 136 4.11 1.28 -20.00
N SER A 137 2.81 1.53 -20.10
CA SER A 137 2.08 2.35 -19.13
C SER A 137 1.69 1.52 -17.90
N CYS A 138 1.08 2.16 -16.90
CA CYS A 138 0.58 1.49 -15.69
C CYS A 138 -0.34 0.30 -16.06
N ARG A 139 -1.26 0.47 -17.00
CA ARG A 139 -2.17 -0.59 -17.43
C ARG A 139 -1.47 -1.77 -18.09
N ASP A 140 -0.38 -1.52 -18.83
CA ASP A 140 0.38 -2.57 -19.52
C ASP A 140 1.18 -3.40 -18.48
N SER A 141 1.82 -2.74 -17.53
CA SER A 141 2.55 -3.38 -16.43
C SER A 141 1.61 -4.13 -15.48
N ALA A 142 0.45 -3.54 -15.17
CA ALA A 142 -0.56 -4.18 -14.34
C ALA A 142 -1.09 -5.48 -14.99
N TRP A 143 -1.38 -5.45 -16.30
CA TRP A 143 -1.85 -6.65 -17.00
C TRP A 143 -0.79 -7.74 -17.09
N LEU A 144 0.47 -7.36 -17.34
CA LEU A 144 1.59 -8.30 -17.29
C LEU A 144 1.69 -8.95 -15.90
N MET A 145 1.57 -8.16 -14.82
CA MET A 145 1.59 -8.67 -13.44
C MET A 145 0.44 -9.64 -13.18
N VAL A 146 -0.79 -9.30 -13.59
CA VAL A 146 -1.95 -10.18 -13.45
C VAL A 146 -1.69 -11.53 -14.11
N GLN A 147 -1.18 -11.54 -15.35
CA GLN A 147 -0.92 -12.77 -16.06
C GLN A 147 0.23 -13.58 -15.43
N LEU A 148 1.29 -12.93 -14.95
CA LEU A 148 2.37 -13.60 -14.23
C LEU A 148 1.86 -14.31 -12.98
N LEU A 149 1.07 -13.63 -12.16
CA LEU A 149 0.52 -14.19 -10.92
C LEU A 149 -0.42 -15.37 -11.22
N ARG A 150 -1.26 -15.27 -12.23
CA ARG A 150 -2.16 -16.35 -12.63
C ARG A 150 -1.39 -17.59 -13.09
N HIS A 151 -0.35 -17.42 -13.89
CA HIS A 151 0.54 -18.53 -14.29
C HIS A 151 1.38 -19.09 -13.14
N CYS A 152 1.47 -18.35 -12.05
CA CYS A 152 2.03 -18.82 -10.77
C CYS A 152 0.98 -19.49 -9.87
N GLY A 153 -0.28 -19.65 -10.32
CA GLY A 153 -1.36 -20.29 -9.58
C GLY A 153 -2.07 -19.38 -8.58
N LEU A 154 -1.86 -18.05 -8.68
CA LEU A 154 -2.48 -17.06 -7.81
C LEU A 154 -3.63 -16.34 -8.51
N ALA A 155 -4.78 -16.23 -7.86
CA ALA A 155 -5.90 -15.46 -8.38
C ALA A 155 -5.55 -13.97 -8.35
N ALA A 156 -5.60 -13.34 -9.53
CA ALA A 156 -5.23 -11.94 -9.69
C ALA A 156 -6.25 -11.20 -10.55
N ARG A 157 -6.48 -9.92 -10.24
CA ARG A 157 -7.40 -9.06 -10.98
C ARG A 157 -6.74 -7.75 -11.38
N PHE A 158 -7.25 -7.18 -12.45
CA PHE A 158 -6.87 -5.87 -12.93
C PHE A 158 -7.72 -4.82 -12.23
N VAL A 159 -7.07 -3.75 -11.79
CA VAL A 159 -7.75 -2.62 -11.14
C VAL A 159 -7.46 -1.35 -11.91
N SER A 160 -8.50 -0.58 -12.15
CA SER A 160 -8.46 0.76 -12.72
C SER A 160 -9.04 1.76 -11.72
N GLY A 161 -8.40 2.91 -11.59
CA GLY A 161 -8.82 3.94 -10.65
C GLY A 161 -7.98 5.19 -10.74
N TYR A 162 -7.87 5.90 -9.62
CA TYR A 162 -7.02 7.08 -9.49
C TYR A 162 -5.84 6.80 -8.57
N LEU A 163 -4.71 7.41 -8.90
CA LEU A 163 -3.60 7.57 -7.99
C LEU A 163 -3.59 9.02 -7.50
N ILE A 164 -3.66 9.20 -6.19
CA ILE A 164 -3.53 10.50 -5.53
C ILE A 164 -2.22 10.47 -4.74
N GLN A 165 -1.33 11.40 -5.03
CA GLN A 165 -0.11 11.60 -4.25
C GLN A 165 -0.08 13.02 -3.74
N LEU A 166 -0.02 13.14 -2.43
CA LEU A 166 0.07 14.42 -1.74
C LEU A 166 1.52 14.69 -1.36
N SER A 167 1.96 15.92 -1.53
CA SER A 167 3.27 16.35 -1.06
C SER A 167 3.34 16.24 0.46
N PRO A 168 4.42 15.69 1.03
CA PRO A 168 4.56 15.56 2.47
C PRO A 168 4.81 16.94 3.11
N ASP A 169 4.25 17.17 4.29
CA ASP A 169 4.46 18.40 5.08
C ASP A 169 5.92 18.53 5.52
N ILE A 170 6.58 17.40 5.79
CA ILE A 170 7.98 17.33 6.18
C ILE A 170 8.65 16.29 5.30
N LYS A 171 9.75 16.70 4.64
CA LYS A 171 10.56 15.77 3.84
C LYS A 171 11.15 14.69 4.75
N SER A 172 11.14 13.44 4.27
CA SER A 172 11.80 12.34 4.97
C SER A 172 13.28 12.65 5.17
N LEU A 173 13.80 12.37 6.37
CA LEU A 173 15.23 12.51 6.68
C LEU A 173 16.05 11.43 5.98
N ASP A 174 15.49 10.23 5.87
CA ASP A 174 16.11 9.07 5.24
C ASP A 174 15.12 8.41 4.27
N GLY A 175 15.55 8.14 3.04
CA GLY A 175 14.75 7.48 2.03
C GLY A 175 14.22 8.41 0.93
N PRO A 176 13.44 7.86 -0.02
CA PRO A 176 12.89 8.65 -1.11
C PRO A 176 11.89 9.68 -0.57
N SER A 177 12.11 10.93 -0.91
CA SER A 177 11.10 11.98 -0.72
C SER A 177 9.92 11.68 -1.65
N GLY A 178 8.68 11.82 -1.16
CA GLY A 178 7.48 11.77 -1.99
C GLY A 178 7.45 12.83 -3.08
N THR A 179 6.29 13.02 -3.71
CA THR A 179 6.09 14.08 -4.71
C THR A 179 6.33 15.47 -4.12
N GLU A 180 6.80 16.41 -4.94
CA GLU A 180 6.99 17.80 -4.51
C GLU A 180 5.71 18.64 -4.57
N VAL A 181 4.73 18.18 -5.33
CA VAL A 181 3.41 18.82 -5.50
C VAL A 181 2.31 17.78 -5.42
N ASP A 182 1.15 18.18 -4.94
CA ASP A 182 -0.03 17.32 -4.97
C ASP A 182 -0.42 17.02 -6.41
N PHE A 183 -0.59 15.75 -6.76
CA PHE A 183 -1.07 15.38 -8.09
C PHE A 183 -2.00 14.17 -8.04
N THR A 184 -2.79 14.02 -9.08
CA THR A 184 -3.62 12.85 -9.33
C THR A 184 -3.55 12.46 -10.80
N ASP A 185 -3.65 11.16 -11.06
CA ASP A 185 -3.72 10.64 -12.42
C ASP A 185 -4.63 9.40 -12.48
N LEU A 186 -5.11 9.08 -13.67
CA LEU A 186 -5.68 7.77 -13.97
C LEU A 186 -4.60 6.72 -13.78
N HIS A 187 -4.91 5.70 -13.02
CA HIS A 187 -3.94 4.66 -12.70
C HIS A 187 -4.52 3.26 -12.82
N ALA A 188 -3.64 2.30 -13.01
CA ALA A 188 -4.00 0.90 -13.01
C ALA A 188 -2.93 0.07 -12.30
N TRP A 189 -3.39 -0.93 -11.55
CA TRP A 189 -2.54 -1.84 -10.79
C TRP A 189 -3.12 -3.26 -10.79
N CYS A 190 -2.43 -4.16 -10.15
CA CYS A 190 -2.84 -5.53 -9.97
C CYS A 190 -3.27 -5.76 -8.52
N GLU A 191 -4.27 -6.58 -8.31
CA GLU A 191 -4.56 -7.15 -6.99
C GLU A 191 -4.52 -8.67 -7.04
N VAL A 192 -4.00 -9.27 -5.98
CA VAL A 192 -3.90 -10.71 -5.78
C VAL A 192 -4.75 -11.12 -4.57
N TYR A 193 -5.50 -12.21 -4.70
CA TYR A 193 -6.28 -12.74 -3.60
C TYR A 193 -5.44 -13.64 -2.71
N LEU A 194 -5.38 -13.31 -1.44
CA LEU A 194 -4.65 -14.08 -0.43
C LEU A 194 -5.62 -14.58 0.65
N PRO A 195 -5.71 -15.90 0.89
CA PRO A 195 -6.52 -16.43 1.96
C PRO A 195 -6.17 -15.82 3.32
N GLY A 196 -7.15 -15.22 3.99
CA GLY A 196 -7.00 -14.48 5.24
C GLY A 196 -6.89 -12.97 5.07
N ALA A 197 -6.27 -12.48 4.01
CA ALA A 197 -6.11 -11.04 3.73
C ALA A 197 -7.14 -10.49 2.72
N GLY A 198 -7.69 -11.35 1.85
CA GLY A 198 -8.51 -10.89 0.73
C GLY A 198 -7.68 -10.36 -0.43
N TRP A 199 -8.15 -9.31 -1.11
CA TRP A 199 -7.46 -8.69 -2.23
C TRP A 199 -6.37 -7.72 -1.76
N VAL A 200 -5.12 -7.98 -2.15
CA VAL A 200 -3.93 -7.17 -1.82
C VAL A 200 -3.39 -6.53 -3.09
N GLY A 201 -3.24 -5.22 -3.07
CA GLY A 201 -2.81 -4.42 -4.22
C GLY A 201 -1.29 -4.43 -4.41
N LEU A 202 -0.87 -4.57 -5.67
CA LEU A 202 0.52 -4.55 -6.12
C LEU A 202 0.63 -3.56 -7.27
N ASP A 203 1.42 -2.53 -7.12
CA ASP A 203 1.67 -1.57 -8.19
C ASP A 203 3.03 -1.83 -8.85
N PRO A 204 3.07 -2.45 -10.02
CA PRO A 204 4.33 -2.75 -10.70
C PRO A 204 5.00 -1.51 -11.31
N THR A 205 4.37 -0.34 -11.31
CA THR A 205 5.02 0.90 -11.78
C THR A 205 5.89 1.53 -10.69
N SER A 206 5.48 1.43 -9.45
CA SER A 206 6.25 1.89 -8.28
C SER A 206 7.10 0.78 -7.64
N GLY A 207 6.73 -0.49 -7.86
CA GLY A 207 7.31 -1.63 -7.17
C GLY A 207 6.84 -1.79 -5.72
N LEU A 208 5.84 -1.02 -5.29
CA LEU A 208 5.28 -1.00 -3.95
C LEU A 208 3.91 -1.68 -3.92
N LEU A 209 3.42 -1.98 -2.72
CA LEU A 209 2.03 -2.35 -2.53
C LEU A 209 1.15 -1.11 -2.70
N ALA A 210 -0.08 -1.32 -3.20
CA ALA A 210 -1.06 -0.25 -3.28
C ALA A 210 -1.41 0.24 -1.87
N GLY A 211 -1.32 1.54 -1.66
CA GLY A 211 -1.55 2.22 -0.39
C GLY A 211 -2.75 3.18 -0.46
N GLU A 212 -2.84 4.08 0.51
CA GLU A 212 -3.95 5.02 0.67
C GLU A 212 -4.23 5.91 -0.56
N GLY A 213 -3.22 6.13 -1.39
CA GLY A 213 -3.35 6.94 -2.60
C GLY A 213 -3.97 6.21 -3.79
N HIS A 214 -4.14 4.90 -3.70
CA HIS A 214 -4.75 4.10 -4.77
C HIS A 214 -6.27 4.00 -4.55
N ILE A 215 -7.03 4.73 -5.33
CA ILE A 215 -8.50 4.79 -5.23
C ILE A 215 -9.10 3.89 -6.31
N PRO A 216 -9.55 2.66 -5.98
CA PRO A 216 -10.09 1.73 -6.96
C PRO A 216 -11.49 2.16 -7.42
N LEU A 217 -11.73 2.14 -8.72
CA LEU A 217 -13.03 2.41 -9.32
C LEU A 217 -13.62 1.18 -9.99
N ALA A 218 -12.79 0.36 -10.63
CA ALA A 218 -13.21 -0.89 -11.26
C ALA A 218 -12.19 -2.00 -11.03
N CYS A 219 -12.66 -3.14 -10.54
CA CYS A 219 -11.87 -4.35 -10.31
C CYS A 219 -12.42 -5.47 -11.19
N THR A 220 -11.63 -5.95 -12.14
CA THR A 220 -12.12 -6.90 -13.16
C THR A 220 -11.10 -8.00 -13.48
N PRO A 221 -11.54 -9.15 -14.00
CA PRO A 221 -10.59 -10.17 -14.44
C PRO A 221 -9.87 -9.80 -15.73
N HIS A 222 -10.38 -8.85 -16.53
CA HIS A 222 -9.78 -8.44 -17.79
C HIS A 222 -9.79 -6.92 -17.94
N PRO A 223 -8.71 -6.29 -18.45
CA PRO A 223 -8.61 -4.83 -18.51
C PRO A 223 -9.66 -4.14 -19.39
N SER A 224 -10.21 -4.83 -20.40
CA SER A 224 -11.27 -4.24 -21.23
C SER A 224 -12.52 -3.89 -20.45
N SER A 225 -12.81 -4.63 -19.38
CA SER A 225 -13.98 -4.38 -18.53
C SER A 225 -13.74 -3.30 -17.46
N ALA A 226 -12.50 -2.80 -17.35
CA ALA A 226 -12.12 -1.75 -16.40
C ALA A 226 -11.74 -0.43 -17.10
N ALA A 227 -12.05 -0.29 -18.38
CA ALA A 227 -11.81 0.95 -19.12
C ALA A 227 -12.63 2.10 -18.50
N PRO A 228 -12.02 3.27 -18.19
CA PRO A 228 -12.76 4.39 -17.58
C PRO A 228 -13.90 4.91 -18.47
N LEU A 229 -13.72 4.83 -19.77
CA LEU A 229 -14.70 5.22 -20.78
C LEU A 229 -14.60 4.26 -21.96
N GLU A 230 -15.72 3.71 -22.37
CA GLU A 230 -15.87 2.88 -23.58
C GLU A 230 -17.06 3.35 -24.37
N GLY A 231 -16.92 3.35 -25.68
CA GLY A 231 -18.02 3.75 -26.56
C GLY A 231 -17.68 3.55 -28.03
N SER A 232 -18.68 3.76 -28.87
CA SER A 232 -18.55 3.75 -30.31
C SER A 232 -19.17 5.01 -30.91
N VAL A 233 -18.49 5.55 -31.91
CA VAL A 233 -18.95 6.70 -32.69
C VAL A 233 -18.95 6.37 -34.16
N GLU A 234 -19.67 7.13 -34.97
CA GLU A 234 -19.54 7.02 -36.45
C GLU A 234 -18.09 7.30 -36.85
N LYS A 235 -17.66 6.76 -37.98
CA LYS A 235 -16.30 6.99 -38.49
C LYS A 235 -16.07 8.49 -38.69
N CYS A 236 -15.22 9.06 -37.86
CA CYS A 236 -14.84 10.48 -37.87
C CYS A 236 -13.45 10.66 -37.28
N GLU A 237 -12.88 11.82 -37.45
CA GLU A 237 -11.68 12.23 -36.70
C GLU A 237 -12.09 12.61 -35.28
N VAL A 238 -11.36 12.09 -34.30
CA VAL A 238 -11.61 12.33 -32.87
C VAL A 238 -10.37 12.90 -32.21
N GLU A 239 -10.52 14.01 -31.53
CA GLU A 239 -9.50 14.55 -30.63
C GLU A 239 -9.86 14.16 -29.18
N PHE A 240 -8.94 13.53 -28.47
CA PHE A 240 -9.10 13.16 -27.07
C PHE A 240 -8.27 14.09 -26.17
N LYS A 241 -8.92 14.68 -25.18
CA LYS A 241 -8.28 15.50 -24.14
C LYS A 241 -8.69 14.99 -22.77
N HIS A 242 -7.78 15.02 -21.83
CA HIS A 242 -8.07 14.75 -20.43
C HIS A 242 -7.36 15.79 -19.54
N HIS A 243 -7.96 16.07 -18.42
CA HIS A 243 -7.40 16.94 -17.38
C HIS A 243 -7.75 16.37 -16.01
N MET A 244 -6.79 16.40 -15.10
CA MET A 244 -6.99 15.96 -13.73
C MET A 244 -6.39 16.96 -12.77
N SER A 245 -7.06 17.16 -11.64
CA SER A 245 -6.58 18.02 -10.57
C SER A 245 -7.01 17.46 -9.23
N VAL A 246 -6.23 17.71 -8.21
CA VAL A 246 -6.55 17.40 -6.82
C VAL A 246 -6.38 18.65 -5.97
N SER A 247 -7.27 18.83 -5.00
CA SER A 247 -7.17 19.91 -4.03
C SER A 247 -7.50 19.36 -2.64
N ARG A 248 -6.73 19.79 -1.64
CA ARG A 248 -7.01 19.44 -0.24
C ARG A 248 -8.19 20.25 0.25
N ILE A 249 -9.23 19.59 0.72
CA ILE A 249 -10.41 20.25 1.32
C ILE A 249 -10.20 20.40 2.82
N HIS A 250 -9.66 19.34 3.45
CA HIS A 250 -9.36 19.31 4.87
C HIS A 250 -8.12 18.46 5.09
N GLU A 251 -7.28 18.88 5.99
CA GLU A 251 -6.10 18.13 6.38
C GLU A 251 -5.99 18.14 7.91
N SER A 252 -5.95 16.96 8.51
CA SER A 252 -5.57 16.82 9.91
C SER A 252 -4.05 16.81 9.98
N PRO A 253 -3.42 17.73 10.72
CA PRO A 253 -1.97 17.78 10.81
C PRO A 253 -1.42 16.44 11.28
N ARG A 254 -0.53 15.83 10.52
CA ARG A 254 0.16 14.58 10.91
C ARG A 254 1.20 14.85 12.00
N VAL A 255 1.69 16.08 12.06
CA VAL A 255 2.60 16.56 13.10
C VAL A 255 1.90 17.71 13.80
N THR A 256 1.52 17.50 15.05
CA THR A 256 1.02 18.60 15.89
C THR A 256 2.21 19.36 16.46
N LYS A 257 2.22 20.68 16.34
CA LYS A 257 3.05 21.57 17.16
C LYS A 257 2.19 21.99 18.38
N PRO A 258 2.07 21.16 19.42
CA PRO A 258 1.18 21.43 20.54
C PRO A 258 1.70 22.54 21.46
N TYR A 259 2.92 23.03 21.18
CA TYR A 259 3.61 24.03 21.98
C TYR A 259 3.88 25.27 21.15
N ASP A 260 3.77 26.45 21.77
CA ASP A 260 4.29 27.68 21.19
C ASP A 260 5.83 27.66 21.12
N GLU A 261 6.43 28.59 20.37
CA GLU A 261 7.87 28.62 20.15
C GLU A 261 8.68 28.79 21.46
N ALA A 262 8.16 29.52 22.42
CA ALA A 262 8.81 29.72 23.74
C ALA A 262 8.81 28.42 24.55
N THR A 263 7.68 27.74 24.58
CA THR A 263 7.55 26.43 25.24
C THR A 263 8.41 25.37 24.55
N TRP A 264 8.46 25.38 23.20
CA TRP A 264 9.30 24.47 22.44
C TRP A 264 10.79 24.68 22.70
N SER A 265 11.24 25.93 22.74
CA SER A 265 12.62 26.27 23.12
C SER A 265 12.96 25.78 24.51
N ALA A 266 12.05 25.97 25.48
CA ALA A 266 12.25 25.48 26.85
C ALA A 266 12.34 23.95 26.94
N ILE A 267 11.60 23.22 26.07
CA ILE A 267 11.67 21.76 25.97
C ILE A 267 13.03 21.33 25.40
N LEU A 268 13.54 22.02 24.38
CA LEU A 268 14.87 21.76 23.83
C LEU A 268 15.97 22.01 24.86
N ASP A 269 15.94 23.14 25.56
CA ASP A 269 16.87 23.45 26.63
C ASP A 269 16.83 22.43 27.79
N LEU A 270 15.64 21.89 28.06
CA LEU A 270 15.50 20.80 29.02
C LEU A 270 16.14 19.51 28.50
N GLY A 271 15.99 19.22 27.21
CA GLY A 271 16.63 18.07 26.53
C GLY A 271 18.16 18.14 26.70
N GLU A 272 18.76 19.27 26.40
CA GLU A 272 20.21 19.46 26.56
C GLU A 272 20.67 19.27 28.01
N LYS A 273 19.90 19.76 28.99
CA LYS A 273 20.21 19.54 30.41
C LYS A 273 20.07 18.08 30.82
N VAL A 274 19.13 17.36 30.23
CA VAL A 274 19.00 15.91 30.45
C VAL A 274 20.18 15.17 29.86
N ASP A 275 20.59 15.49 28.64
CA ASP A 275 21.74 14.88 27.98
C ASP A 275 23.02 15.11 28.78
N GLN A 276 23.21 16.32 29.29
CA GLN A 276 24.35 16.61 30.12
C GLN A 276 24.37 15.79 31.43
N LYS A 277 23.22 15.64 32.08
CA LYS A 277 23.10 14.76 33.25
C LYS A 277 23.32 13.28 32.94
N LEU A 278 22.91 12.82 31.77
CA LEU A 278 23.17 11.46 31.31
C LEU A 278 24.69 11.24 31.11
N LEU A 279 25.37 12.24 30.51
CA LEU A 279 26.81 12.21 30.33
C LEU A 279 27.56 12.24 31.67
N GLU A 280 27.15 13.12 32.60
CA GLU A 280 27.73 13.19 33.97
C GLU A 280 27.54 11.89 34.74
N GLY A 281 26.42 11.19 34.51
CA GLY A 281 26.09 9.90 35.12
C GLY A 281 26.67 8.69 34.36
N ASP A 282 27.46 8.94 33.28
CA ASP A 282 27.95 7.93 32.34
C ASP A 282 26.84 6.97 31.84
N VAL A 283 25.63 7.49 31.66
CA VAL A 283 24.49 6.76 31.11
C VAL A 283 24.53 6.87 29.58
N ARG A 284 24.66 5.76 28.89
CA ARG A 284 24.67 5.72 27.44
C ARG A 284 23.31 5.29 26.91
N LEU A 285 22.75 6.11 26.03
CA LEU A 285 21.55 5.76 25.26
C LEU A 285 21.99 5.20 23.91
N THR A 286 21.59 3.97 23.61
CA THR A 286 21.73 3.42 22.27
C THR A 286 20.40 3.55 21.56
N MET A 287 20.39 4.27 20.42
CA MET A 287 19.24 4.36 19.54
C MET A 287 19.40 3.33 18.42
N GLY A 288 18.59 2.31 18.44
CA GLY A 288 18.51 1.27 17.42
C GLY A 288 17.10 0.73 17.36
N GLY A 289 16.13 1.57 16.99
CA GLY A 289 14.72 1.20 17.03
C GLY A 289 14.09 1.34 18.42
N GLU A 290 14.71 0.84 19.47
CA GLU A 290 14.26 0.98 20.86
C GLU A 290 15.39 1.55 21.73
N PRO A 291 15.11 2.54 22.61
CA PRO A 291 16.11 3.03 23.54
C PRO A 291 16.49 1.92 24.52
N THR A 292 17.78 1.60 24.57
CA THR A 292 18.33 0.58 25.47
C THR A 292 19.22 1.24 26.51
N PHE A 293 18.89 1.07 27.77
CA PHE A 293 19.73 1.52 28.89
C PHE A 293 20.66 0.38 29.29
N VAL A 294 21.95 0.70 29.39
CA VAL A 294 22.98 -0.24 29.80
C VAL A 294 23.57 0.23 31.13
N ALA A 295 23.64 -0.66 32.10
CA ALA A 295 24.32 -0.36 33.35
C ALA A 295 25.84 -0.21 33.11
N THR A 296 26.41 0.91 33.49
CA THR A 296 27.85 1.20 33.28
C THR A 296 28.76 0.28 34.09
N SER A 297 28.30 -0.20 35.25
CA SER A 297 29.03 -1.13 36.12
C SER A 297 29.05 -2.56 35.59
N ASP A 298 28.18 -2.91 34.65
CA ASP A 298 28.00 -4.30 34.15
C ASP A 298 27.57 -4.34 32.70
N ARG A 299 28.15 -3.48 31.87
CA ARG A 299 27.77 -3.31 30.45
C ARG A 299 28.01 -4.52 29.57
N ASP A 300 28.87 -5.43 29.96
CA ASP A 300 29.25 -6.61 29.18
C ASP A 300 28.41 -7.85 29.55
N ALA A 301 27.49 -7.72 30.49
CA ALA A 301 26.62 -8.82 30.87
C ALA A 301 25.72 -9.24 29.68
N PRO A 302 25.46 -10.57 29.52
CA PRO A 302 24.63 -11.09 28.45
C PRO A 302 23.25 -10.44 28.34
N GLU A 303 22.66 -10.04 29.46
CA GLU A 303 21.33 -9.40 29.48
C GLU A 303 21.28 -8.04 28.77
N TRP A 304 22.43 -7.39 28.51
CA TRP A 304 22.50 -6.15 27.76
C TRP A 304 22.85 -6.36 26.28
N ASN A 305 23.37 -7.51 25.92
CA ASN A 305 23.88 -7.78 24.58
C ASN A 305 23.18 -8.91 23.84
N THR A 306 23.04 -10.07 24.48
CA THR A 306 22.59 -11.31 23.83
C THR A 306 21.29 -11.85 24.39
N ASP A 307 21.01 -11.64 25.67
CA ASP A 307 19.80 -12.14 26.31
C ASP A 307 18.69 -11.09 26.30
N ALA A 308 17.54 -11.46 25.75
CA ALA A 308 16.41 -10.55 25.67
C ALA A 308 15.89 -10.08 27.03
N LEU A 309 16.03 -10.91 28.06
CA LEU A 309 15.58 -10.62 29.41
C LEU A 309 16.54 -11.23 30.45
N GLY A 310 17.21 -10.36 31.20
CA GLY A 310 18.00 -10.73 32.36
C GLY A 310 17.37 -10.30 33.69
N PRO A 311 17.91 -10.75 34.84
CA PRO A 311 17.36 -10.47 36.16
C PRO A 311 17.37 -8.97 36.50
N THR A 312 18.43 -8.24 36.12
CA THR A 312 18.60 -6.81 36.36
C THR A 312 17.62 -6.00 35.51
N LYS A 313 17.55 -6.30 34.23
CA LYS A 313 16.57 -5.71 33.30
C LYS A 313 15.13 -5.89 33.78
N ARG A 314 14.80 -7.09 34.23
CA ARG A 314 13.49 -7.41 34.77
C ARG A 314 13.21 -6.63 36.07
N GLY A 315 14.19 -6.50 36.93
CA GLY A 315 14.09 -5.71 38.18
C GLY A 315 13.77 -4.27 37.88
N PHE A 316 14.55 -3.60 37.02
CA PHE A 316 14.34 -2.21 36.63
C PHE A 316 13.02 -1.99 35.90
N ALA A 317 12.64 -2.87 34.99
CA ALA A 317 11.36 -2.80 34.31
C ALA A 317 10.19 -2.91 35.28
N THR A 318 10.27 -3.79 36.26
CA THR A 318 9.26 -3.96 37.31
C THR A 318 9.16 -2.71 38.18
N GLU A 319 10.30 -2.17 38.59
CA GLU A 319 10.35 -0.93 39.40
C GLU A 319 9.75 0.26 38.63
N LEU A 320 10.11 0.41 37.35
CA LEU A 320 9.56 1.45 36.48
C LEU A 320 8.05 1.35 36.37
N VAL A 321 7.53 0.13 36.13
CA VAL A 321 6.08 -0.10 36.05
C VAL A 321 5.38 0.27 37.33
N HIS A 322 5.96 -0.09 38.48
CA HIS A 322 5.38 0.30 39.79
C HIS A 322 5.38 1.83 40.01
N LYS A 323 6.47 2.51 39.64
CA LYS A 323 6.56 3.97 39.69
C LYS A 323 5.54 4.64 38.80
N LEU A 324 5.42 4.19 37.55
CA LEU A 324 4.43 4.69 36.62
C LEU A 324 2.99 4.44 37.09
N ARG A 325 2.71 3.25 37.61
CA ARG A 325 1.41 2.93 38.18
C ARG A 325 1.06 3.79 39.38
N THR A 326 2.02 4.04 40.27
CA THR A 326 1.79 4.91 41.45
C THR A 326 1.53 6.35 41.02
N ARG A 327 2.20 6.82 39.98
CA ARG A 327 2.11 8.21 39.53
C ARG A 327 0.91 8.48 38.62
N TYR A 328 0.57 7.53 37.74
CA TYR A 328 -0.40 7.71 36.66
C TYR A 328 -1.58 6.73 36.71
N GLY A 329 -1.49 5.66 37.48
CA GLY A 329 -2.54 4.65 37.57
C GLY A 329 -3.67 5.08 38.48
N ALA A 330 -4.71 5.67 37.91
CA ALA A 330 -5.95 5.97 38.62
C ALA A 330 -6.77 4.70 38.82
N GLY A 331 -6.36 3.84 39.74
CA GLY A 331 -7.25 2.84 40.35
C GLY A 331 -7.72 1.63 39.53
N ASP A 332 -7.36 1.51 38.29
CA ASP A 332 -7.85 0.40 37.45
C ASP A 332 -6.98 -0.86 37.58
N ARG A 333 -7.60 -1.98 37.95
CA ARG A 333 -6.97 -3.28 38.18
C ARG A 333 -6.72 -4.04 36.87
N LYS A 334 -5.97 -3.48 35.94
CA LYS A 334 -5.52 -4.25 34.77
C LYS A 334 -4.20 -4.96 35.09
N SER A 335 -4.19 -6.28 34.97
CA SER A 335 -3.00 -7.09 35.15
C SER A 335 -2.00 -6.76 34.03
N THR A 336 -0.86 -6.16 34.40
CA THR A 336 0.25 -5.97 33.48
C THR A 336 1.08 -7.23 33.38
N ARG A 337 0.95 -7.97 32.30
CA ARG A 337 1.96 -8.96 31.91
C ARG A 337 3.02 -8.21 31.11
N LEU A 338 4.22 -8.11 31.64
CA LEU A 338 5.40 -7.74 30.86
C LEU A 338 5.70 -8.90 29.90
N ASN A 339 5.52 -8.64 28.62
CA ASN A 339 5.95 -9.59 27.61
C ASN A 339 7.46 -9.41 27.39
N SER A 340 8.23 -10.49 27.53
CA SER A 340 9.69 -10.46 27.49
C SER A 340 10.29 -10.34 26.09
N SER A 341 9.46 -10.32 25.04
CA SER A 341 9.91 -10.11 23.67
C SER A 341 9.58 -8.68 23.26
N HIS A 342 10.56 -7.87 23.05
CA HIS A 342 10.63 -6.58 22.33
C HIS A 342 9.31 -5.90 21.88
N ILE A 343 8.28 -5.92 22.73
CA ILE A 343 7.02 -5.24 22.43
C ILE A 343 7.06 -3.87 23.08
N PRO A 344 6.91 -2.78 22.31
CA PRO A 344 6.75 -1.46 22.85
C PRO A 344 5.63 -1.42 23.91
N LEU A 345 5.81 -0.63 24.95
CA LEU A 345 4.82 -0.42 26.01
C LEU A 345 3.42 0.00 25.50
N SER A 346 3.32 0.40 24.23
CA SER A 346 2.07 0.73 23.54
C SER A 346 1.20 -0.47 23.15
N ARG A 347 1.72 -1.70 23.20
CA ARG A 347 0.94 -2.93 22.93
C ARG A 347 0.68 -3.71 24.21
N MET A 348 -0.05 -3.13 25.14
CA MET A 348 -0.62 -3.94 26.21
C MET A 348 -1.86 -4.65 25.67
N PRO A 349 -1.95 -6.00 25.80
CA PRO A 349 -3.19 -6.67 25.43
C PRO A 349 -4.31 -6.16 26.32
N SER A 350 -5.38 -5.71 25.70
CA SER A 350 -6.65 -5.53 26.40
C SER A 350 -7.03 -6.91 26.97
N SER A 351 -7.09 -7.00 28.28
CA SER A 351 -7.59 -8.20 28.97
C SER A 351 -8.99 -8.52 28.49
N ALA A 352 -9.18 -9.74 28.00
CA ALA A 352 -10.50 -10.35 27.96
C ALA A 352 -11.10 -10.46 29.36
#